data_9211969dc7e070ddbf498bcb66f30e12
#
_entry.id   9211969dc7e070ddbf498bcb66f30e12
#
_cell.length_a   1.000
_cell.length_b   1.000
_cell.length_c   1.000
_cell.angle_alpha   90.00
_cell.angle_beta   90.00
_cell.angle_gamma   90.00
#
_symmetry.space_group_name_H-M   'P 1'
#
loop_
_entity.id
_entity.type
_entity.pdbx_description
1 polymer ?
#
loop_
_entity_poly.entity_id
_entity_poly.type
_entity_poly.pdbx_seq_one_letter_code
_entity_poly.pdbx_strand_id
1 'polypeptide(L)'
;MSLSSKLIQGTKPEASTIAEIQQATGIPSDRQIALMVFETSFKEMENGMGSIEEFFVHQITSGPNTFLTNAFLVETSGSVVAVDAMMTVSDARDLRRHVDNLGKPLRAVLITHGHPDHYNGVGELLKGLGKIPVVATESVARTMRRIDDAKEIQWRPVFGEEWPKERVFPDLFVIDRDTLLFDGVPFTVRELGPGESSCDLLWTVGGPSRVAFAGDVVFGRVHSFMNDGHTSDWLASLDILEKELNGVEILYAGHGDSGRPFEMIDEQRRYLLHYRKMVGKLAKGETSLDVEAKKNLVRAMKEHLPTEALEVFIAAGADAVASELRAASDSSTVAIRGMA
;
A
#
# COMPACT_ATOMS: atom_id res chain seq x y z
N MET A 1 -13.87 41.62 -7.15
CA MET A 1 -14.14 40.57 -6.18
C MET A 1 -13.13 39.45 -6.45
N SER A 2 -12.36 39.05 -5.44
CA SER A 2 -11.32 38.03 -5.63
C SER A 2 -11.94 36.64 -5.86
N LEU A 3 -11.24 35.75 -6.57
CA LEU A 3 -11.65 34.35 -6.79
C LEU A 3 -12.09 33.63 -5.50
N SER A 4 -11.48 33.97 -4.36
CA SER A 4 -11.84 33.46 -3.05
C SER A 4 -13.28 33.75 -2.61
N SER A 5 -13.91 34.85 -3.08
CA SER A 5 -15.27 35.22 -2.66
C SER A 5 -16.38 34.47 -3.43
N LYS A 6 -16.09 33.89 -4.60
CA LYS A 6 -17.04 33.06 -5.35
C LYS A 6 -17.11 31.61 -4.86
N LEU A 7 -16.03 31.10 -4.29
CA LEU A 7 -15.95 29.74 -3.72
C LEU A 7 -16.72 29.57 -2.39
N ILE A 8 -17.04 30.70 -1.72
CA ILE A 8 -17.69 30.70 -0.39
C ILE A 8 -19.21 30.45 -0.46
N GLN A 9 -19.85 30.48 -1.64
CA GLN A 9 -21.32 30.44 -1.78
C GLN A 9 -21.93 29.08 -2.17
N GLY A 10 -21.19 27.97 -2.18
CA GLY A 10 -21.74 26.61 -2.32
C GLY A 10 -22.42 26.30 -3.69
N THR A 11 -22.24 27.14 -4.69
CA THR A 11 -22.75 26.89 -6.04
C THR A 11 -21.71 26.16 -6.88
N LYS A 12 -22.14 25.15 -7.67
CA LYS A 12 -21.25 24.49 -8.65
C LYS A 12 -20.58 25.57 -9.51
N PRO A 13 -19.24 25.58 -9.62
CA PRO A 13 -18.57 26.55 -10.47
C PRO A 13 -18.99 26.36 -11.93
N GLU A 14 -19.21 27.46 -12.63
CA GLU A 14 -19.47 27.43 -14.07
C GLU A 14 -18.22 26.94 -14.82
N ALA A 15 -18.40 26.32 -15.98
CA ALA A 15 -17.32 25.78 -16.81
C ALA A 15 -16.22 26.83 -17.16
N SER A 16 -16.57 28.11 -17.23
CA SER A 16 -15.63 29.23 -17.40
C SER A 16 -14.69 29.40 -16.21
N THR A 17 -15.18 29.19 -14.99
CA THR A 17 -14.39 29.33 -13.75
C THR A 17 -13.37 28.16 -13.59
N ILE A 18 -13.74 26.96 -14.04
CA ILE A 18 -12.84 25.80 -14.06
C ILE A 18 -11.68 26.03 -15.05
N ALA A 19 -11.96 26.55 -16.24
CA ALA A 19 -10.95 26.86 -17.24
C ALA A 19 -9.95 27.94 -16.78
N GLU A 20 -10.43 28.98 -16.07
CA GLU A 20 -9.59 30.04 -15.50
C GLU A 20 -8.68 29.52 -14.39
N ILE A 21 -9.16 28.58 -13.55
CA ILE A 21 -8.37 27.94 -12.51
C ILE A 21 -7.30 27.02 -13.11
N GLN A 22 -7.64 26.26 -14.15
CA GLN A 22 -6.68 25.42 -14.89
C GLN A 22 -5.54 26.23 -15.50
N GLN A 23 -5.86 27.39 -16.09
CA GLN A 23 -4.87 28.27 -16.69
C GLN A 23 -3.97 28.93 -15.65
N ALA A 24 -4.47 29.18 -14.43
CA ALA A 24 -3.73 29.80 -13.35
C ALA A 24 -2.86 28.83 -12.54
N THR A 25 -3.27 27.57 -12.41
CA THR A 25 -2.63 26.59 -11.50
C THR A 25 -1.90 25.45 -12.23
N GLY A 26 -2.20 25.19 -13.50
CA GLY A 26 -1.65 24.06 -14.26
C GLY A 26 -2.10 22.67 -13.76
N ILE A 27 -3.08 22.61 -12.85
CA ILE A 27 -3.58 21.37 -12.25
C ILE A 27 -4.65 20.75 -13.17
N PRO A 28 -4.65 19.43 -13.45
CA PRO A 28 -5.67 18.77 -14.26
C PRO A 28 -7.09 18.93 -13.67
N SER A 29 -8.10 19.06 -14.54
CA SER A 29 -9.50 19.32 -14.17
C SER A 29 -10.10 18.33 -13.18
N ASP A 30 -9.75 17.05 -13.35
CA ASP A 30 -10.30 15.94 -12.56
C ASP A 30 -9.81 15.96 -11.10
N ARG A 31 -8.59 16.45 -10.90
CA ARG A 31 -8.01 16.63 -9.56
C ARG A 31 -8.66 17.80 -8.80
N GLN A 32 -8.99 18.88 -9.49
CA GLN A 32 -9.64 20.05 -8.90
C GLN A 32 -11.08 19.75 -8.43
N ILE A 33 -11.81 18.93 -9.19
CA ILE A 33 -13.17 18.51 -8.81
C ILE A 33 -13.14 17.61 -7.56
N ALA A 34 -12.17 16.69 -7.49
CA ALA A 34 -11.98 15.84 -6.32
C ALA A 34 -11.61 16.67 -5.08
N LEU A 35 -10.63 17.57 -5.17
CA LEU A 35 -10.24 18.48 -4.10
C LEU A 35 -11.40 19.39 -3.64
N MET A 36 -12.24 19.90 -4.57
CA MET A 36 -13.39 20.74 -4.21
C MET A 36 -14.50 19.99 -3.47
N VAL A 37 -14.73 18.72 -3.77
CA VAL A 37 -15.68 17.88 -3.02
C VAL A 37 -15.17 17.62 -1.59
N PHE A 38 -13.86 17.53 -1.41
CA PHE A 38 -13.22 17.31 -0.10
C PHE A 38 -13.00 18.61 0.69
N GLU A 39 -12.72 19.77 0.04
CA GLU A 39 -12.57 21.08 0.72
C GLU A 39 -13.87 21.60 1.36
N THR A 40 -15.04 21.18 0.86
CA THR A 40 -16.32 21.55 1.50
C THR A 40 -16.43 20.94 2.89
N SER A 41 -15.94 19.71 3.07
CA SER A 41 -15.88 19.03 4.37
C SER A 41 -14.86 19.65 5.32
N PHE A 42 -13.76 20.21 4.81
CA PHE A 42 -12.72 20.84 5.65
C PHE A 42 -13.20 22.14 6.33
N LYS A 43 -14.04 22.92 5.64
CA LYS A 43 -14.62 24.16 6.20
C LYS A 43 -15.67 23.92 7.28
N GLU A 44 -16.34 22.79 7.24
CA GLU A 44 -17.26 22.37 8.32
C GLU A 44 -16.51 21.99 9.60
N MET A 45 -15.26 21.50 9.50
CA MET A 45 -14.39 21.21 10.65
C MET A 45 -13.84 22.46 11.34
N GLU A 46 -13.52 23.53 10.60
CA GLU A 46 -13.02 24.79 11.21
C GLU A 46 -14.08 25.52 12.04
N ASN A 47 -15.37 25.28 11.80
CA ASN A 47 -16.49 25.95 12.46
C ASN A 47 -17.16 25.20 13.60
N GLY A 48 -16.70 23.98 13.89
CA GLY A 48 -17.16 23.21 15.05
C GLY A 48 -16.03 22.32 15.55
N MET A 49 -15.66 22.43 16.82
CA MET A 49 -14.99 21.35 17.55
C MET A 49 -16.00 20.16 17.62
N GLY A 50 -16.25 19.57 16.42
CA GLY A 50 -17.05 18.37 16.27
C GLY A 50 -16.30 17.21 16.94
N SER A 51 -17.04 16.40 17.67
CA SER A 51 -16.59 15.10 18.16
C SER A 51 -15.85 14.37 17.02
N ILE A 52 -14.65 13.85 17.33
CA ILE A 52 -13.94 12.96 16.41
C ILE A 52 -14.92 11.88 16.02
N GLU A 53 -15.21 11.78 14.71
CA GLU A 53 -16.14 10.77 14.22
C GLU A 53 -15.52 9.39 14.45
N GLU A 54 -16.28 8.54 15.11
CA GLU A 54 -15.89 7.17 15.44
C GLU A 54 -15.83 6.35 14.15
N PHE A 55 -14.79 5.54 13.99
CA PHE A 55 -14.67 4.59 12.88
C PHE A 55 -14.26 3.22 13.39
N PHE A 56 -14.56 2.19 12.63
CA PHE A 56 -14.20 0.81 12.92
C PHE A 56 -13.40 0.22 11.77
N VAL A 57 -12.42 -0.61 12.07
CA VAL A 57 -11.62 -1.33 11.06
C VAL A 57 -11.98 -2.80 11.09
N HIS A 58 -12.39 -3.31 9.93
CA HIS A 58 -12.65 -4.72 9.71
C HIS A 58 -11.51 -5.27 8.85
N GLN A 59 -10.73 -6.21 9.39
CA GLN A 59 -9.69 -6.92 8.65
C GLN A 59 -10.29 -8.17 8.01
N ILE A 60 -10.08 -8.34 6.72
CA ILE A 60 -10.44 -9.53 5.94
C ILE A 60 -9.14 -10.12 5.43
N THR A 61 -8.88 -11.40 5.69
CA THR A 61 -7.65 -12.08 5.30
C THR A 61 -7.97 -13.17 4.29
N SER A 62 -7.26 -13.19 3.17
CA SER A 62 -7.40 -14.23 2.15
C SER A 62 -6.85 -15.58 2.61
N GLY A 63 -7.12 -16.64 1.85
CA GLY A 63 -6.62 -17.97 2.15
C GLY A 63 -5.10 -18.11 1.96
N PRO A 64 -4.48 -19.20 2.46
CA PRO A 64 -3.04 -19.43 2.32
C PRO A 64 -2.59 -19.58 0.85
N ASN A 65 -3.48 -20.00 -0.05
CA ASN A 65 -3.19 -20.10 -1.48
C ASN A 65 -3.12 -18.73 -2.19
N THR A 66 -3.60 -17.70 -1.54
CA THR A 66 -3.57 -16.29 -1.99
C THR A 66 -2.81 -15.42 -0.99
N PHE A 67 -1.78 -16.03 -0.38
CA PHE A 67 -0.72 -15.42 0.41
C PHE A 67 -1.15 -14.83 1.75
N LEU A 68 -2.32 -15.16 2.30
CA LEU A 68 -2.83 -14.57 3.55
C LEU A 68 -2.86 -13.03 3.49
N THR A 69 -3.18 -12.49 2.31
CA THR A 69 -3.24 -11.04 2.08
C THR A 69 -4.40 -10.44 2.87
N ASN A 70 -4.15 -9.33 3.50
CA ASN A 70 -5.13 -8.54 4.21
C ASN A 70 -5.69 -7.43 3.31
N ALA A 71 -7.00 -7.27 3.30
CA ALA A 71 -7.67 -6.05 2.91
C ALA A 71 -8.49 -5.54 4.10
N PHE A 72 -8.75 -4.25 4.13
CA PHE A 72 -9.41 -3.64 5.27
C PHE A 72 -10.62 -2.83 4.83
N LEU A 73 -11.67 -2.84 5.64
CA LEU A 73 -12.82 -1.96 5.47
C LEU A 73 -12.83 -1.01 6.66
N VAL A 74 -12.65 0.27 6.39
CA VAL A 74 -12.82 1.32 7.39
C VAL A 74 -14.27 1.78 7.32
N GLU A 75 -15.04 1.42 8.33
CA GLU A 75 -16.43 1.80 8.49
C GLU A 75 -16.51 3.12 9.25
N THR A 76 -17.07 4.14 8.62
CA THR A 76 -17.36 5.45 9.20
C THR A 76 -18.84 5.57 9.60
N SER A 77 -19.28 6.72 10.06
CA SER A 77 -20.69 6.95 10.44
C SER A 77 -21.66 6.69 9.28
N GLY A 78 -21.31 7.07 8.04
CA GLY A 78 -22.19 7.03 6.87
C GLY A 78 -21.69 6.17 5.70
N SER A 79 -20.48 5.64 5.74
CA SER A 79 -19.88 4.96 4.59
C SER A 79 -18.82 3.92 4.95
N VAL A 80 -18.26 3.28 3.94
CA VAL A 80 -17.14 2.35 4.02
C VAL A 80 -16.06 2.81 3.05
N VAL A 81 -14.79 2.73 3.47
CA VAL A 81 -13.62 2.90 2.62
C VAL A 81 -12.82 1.59 2.66
N ALA A 82 -12.50 1.04 1.50
CA ALA A 82 -11.63 -0.14 1.42
C ALA A 82 -10.16 0.28 1.34
N VAL A 83 -9.28 -0.44 2.03
CA VAL A 83 -7.83 -0.38 1.85
C VAL A 83 -7.39 -1.73 1.31
N ASP A 84 -6.88 -1.72 0.08
CA ASP A 84 -6.60 -2.87 -0.77
C ASP A 84 -7.85 -3.71 -1.15
N ALA A 85 -7.69 -4.65 -2.09
CA ALA A 85 -8.85 -5.31 -2.72
C ALA A 85 -8.63 -6.78 -3.11
N MET A 86 -7.63 -7.43 -2.53
CA MET A 86 -7.37 -8.85 -2.74
C MET A 86 -6.87 -9.21 -4.16
N MET A 87 -6.52 -10.47 -4.36
CA MET A 87 -5.91 -11.00 -5.58
C MET A 87 -6.91 -11.67 -6.52
N THR A 88 -7.77 -12.53 -5.99
CA THR A 88 -8.60 -13.43 -6.77
C THR A 88 -10.05 -13.00 -6.83
N VAL A 89 -10.78 -13.57 -7.80
CA VAL A 89 -12.23 -13.37 -7.95
C VAL A 89 -12.96 -13.74 -6.66
N SER A 90 -12.65 -14.91 -6.09
CA SER A 90 -13.34 -15.39 -4.88
C SER A 90 -13.02 -14.53 -3.65
N ASP A 91 -11.75 -14.14 -3.45
CA ASP A 91 -11.38 -13.29 -2.31
C ASP A 91 -12.01 -11.89 -2.43
N ALA A 92 -12.01 -11.30 -3.63
CA ALA A 92 -12.63 -10.00 -3.87
C ALA A 92 -14.17 -10.04 -3.68
N ARG A 93 -14.83 -11.14 -4.06
CA ARG A 93 -16.26 -11.36 -3.79
C ARG A 93 -16.53 -11.55 -2.30
N ASP A 94 -15.61 -12.16 -1.58
CA ASP A 94 -15.71 -12.27 -0.12
C ASP A 94 -15.62 -10.90 0.53
N LEU A 95 -14.60 -10.11 0.16
CA LEU A 95 -14.47 -8.72 0.59
C LEU A 95 -15.75 -7.91 0.27
N ARG A 96 -16.32 -8.09 -0.93
CA ARG A 96 -17.56 -7.44 -1.32
C ARG A 96 -18.74 -7.85 -0.42
N ARG A 97 -18.88 -9.12 -0.04
CA ARG A 97 -19.92 -9.56 0.91
C ARG A 97 -19.79 -8.86 2.25
N HIS A 98 -18.55 -8.62 2.71
CA HIS A 98 -18.33 -7.86 3.94
C HIS A 98 -18.80 -6.40 3.79
N VAL A 99 -18.51 -5.73 2.67
CA VAL A 99 -19.04 -4.39 2.38
C VAL A 99 -20.57 -4.39 2.40
N ASP A 100 -21.20 -5.33 1.69
CA ASP A 100 -22.66 -5.42 1.58
C ASP A 100 -23.31 -5.66 2.96
N ASN A 101 -22.69 -6.47 3.83
CA ASN A 101 -23.17 -6.77 5.18
C ASN A 101 -23.12 -5.55 6.12
N LEU A 102 -22.21 -4.60 5.91
CA LEU A 102 -22.15 -3.36 6.68
C LEU A 102 -23.34 -2.43 6.35
N GLY A 103 -24.01 -2.64 5.22
CA GLY A 103 -25.19 -1.87 4.83
C GLY A 103 -24.93 -0.39 4.54
N LYS A 104 -23.68 -0.01 4.39
CA LYS A 104 -23.24 1.35 4.08
C LYS A 104 -22.59 1.41 2.70
N PRO A 105 -22.69 2.54 1.97
CA PRO A 105 -22.09 2.65 0.64
C PRO A 105 -20.56 2.64 0.70
N LEU A 106 -19.92 1.87 -0.20
CA LEU A 106 -18.48 1.97 -0.45
C LEU A 106 -18.18 3.30 -1.16
N ARG A 107 -17.25 4.10 -0.62
CA ARG A 107 -16.93 5.44 -1.14
C ARG A 107 -15.62 5.51 -1.90
N ALA A 108 -14.66 4.69 -1.55
CA ALA A 108 -13.36 4.64 -2.22
C ALA A 108 -12.69 3.28 -1.99
N VAL A 109 -11.72 2.97 -2.87
CA VAL A 109 -10.73 1.92 -2.66
C VAL A 109 -9.37 2.59 -2.64
N LEU A 110 -8.64 2.52 -1.53
CA LEU A 110 -7.30 3.05 -1.36
C LEU A 110 -6.30 1.93 -1.59
N ILE A 111 -5.29 2.14 -2.42
CA ILE A 111 -4.27 1.14 -2.71
C ILE A 111 -2.99 1.49 -1.96
N THR A 112 -2.37 0.52 -1.31
CA THR A 112 -1.11 0.69 -0.58
C THR A 112 0.10 0.61 -1.49
N HIS A 113 0.12 -0.33 -2.43
CA HIS A 113 1.23 -0.53 -3.36
C HIS A 113 0.81 -1.32 -4.61
N GLY A 114 1.76 -1.62 -5.49
CA GLY A 114 1.46 -2.11 -6.84
C GLY A 114 1.47 -3.62 -7.02
N HIS A 115 1.48 -4.46 -5.98
CA HIS A 115 1.42 -5.92 -6.14
C HIS A 115 -0.02 -6.44 -6.34
N PRO A 116 -0.21 -7.48 -7.17
CA PRO A 116 -1.54 -7.92 -7.60
C PRO A 116 -2.46 -8.35 -6.48
N ASP A 117 -1.93 -8.90 -5.41
CA ASP A 117 -2.73 -9.36 -4.27
C ASP A 117 -3.35 -8.21 -3.46
N HIS A 118 -2.96 -6.97 -3.73
CA HIS A 118 -3.54 -5.77 -3.12
C HIS A 118 -4.53 -5.02 -4.02
N TYR A 119 -4.48 -5.22 -5.36
CA TYR A 119 -5.37 -4.46 -6.24
C TYR A 119 -6.13 -5.28 -7.28
N ASN A 120 -5.72 -6.50 -7.58
CA ASN A 120 -6.23 -7.25 -8.73
C ASN A 120 -7.74 -7.52 -8.64
N GLY A 121 -8.27 -7.64 -7.43
CA GLY A 121 -9.69 -7.86 -7.15
C GLY A 121 -10.58 -6.62 -7.25
N VAL A 122 -10.04 -5.43 -7.49
CA VAL A 122 -10.82 -4.17 -7.53
C VAL A 122 -12.02 -4.27 -8.47
N GLY A 123 -11.85 -4.83 -9.67
CA GLY A 123 -12.93 -4.98 -10.65
C GLY A 123 -14.12 -5.82 -10.13
N GLU A 124 -13.84 -6.93 -9.45
CA GLU A 124 -14.87 -7.77 -8.85
C GLU A 124 -15.50 -7.12 -7.61
N LEU A 125 -14.70 -6.42 -6.78
CA LEU A 125 -15.20 -5.67 -5.63
C LEU A 125 -16.21 -4.60 -6.06
N LEU A 126 -15.91 -3.86 -7.13
CA LEU A 126 -16.71 -2.73 -7.61
C LEU A 126 -17.86 -3.13 -8.54
N LYS A 127 -17.97 -4.40 -8.91
CA LYS A 127 -18.94 -4.88 -9.89
C LYS A 127 -20.38 -4.56 -9.48
N GLY A 128 -21.10 -3.86 -10.38
CA GLY A 128 -22.49 -3.45 -10.16
C GLY A 128 -22.67 -2.28 -9.18
N LEU A 129 -21.60 -1.72 -8.64
CA LEU A 129 -21.62 -0.43 -7.95
C LEU A 129 -21.50 0.70 -8.97
N GLY A 130 -21.94 1.90 -8.60
CA GLY A 130 -21.71 3.11 -9.40
C GLY A 130 -20.22 3.43 -9.52
N LYS A 131 -19.90 4.61 -10.05
CA LYS A 131 -18.50 5.07 -10.10
C LYS A 131 -17.95 5.30 -8.68
N ILE A 132 -17.01 4.47 -8.28
CA ILE A 132 -16.29 4.56 -7.00
C ILE A 132 -14.81 4.78 -7.33
N PRO A 133 -14.17 5.83 -6.79
CA PRO A 133 -12.78 6.12 -7.07
C PRO A 133 -11.85 5.04 -6.51
N VAL A 134 -10.86 4.67 -7.31
CA VAL A 134 -9.70 3.89 -6.89
C VAL A 134 -8.53 4.84 -6.73
N VAL A 135 -8.03 4.95 -5.51
CA VAL A 135 -7.12 6.03 -5.10
C VAL A 135 -5.73 5.48 -4.86
N ALA A 136 -4.74 6.09 -5.45
CA ALA A 136 -3.32 5.89 -5.15
C ALA A 136 -2.50 7.12 -5.56
N THR A 137 -1.20 7.10 -5.32
CA THR A 137 -0.31 8.06 -5.98
C THR A 137 -0.03 7.64 -7.43
N GLU A 138 0.40 8.59 -8.23
CA GLU A 138 0.77 8.32 -9.63
C GLU A 138 1.93 7.31 -9.72
N SER A 139 2.83 7.31 -8.73
CA SER A 139 3.97 6.38 -8.65
C SER A 139 3.51 4.94 -8.47
N VAL A 140 2.54 4.68 -7.59
CA VAL A 140 1.92 3.35 -7.41
C VAL A 140 1.19 2.94 -8.68
N ALA A 141 0.36 3.81 -9.26
CA ALA A 141 -0.37 3.51 -10.49
C ALA A 141 0.54 3.18 -11.69
N ARG A 142 1.69 3.85 -11.81
CA ARG A 142 2.72 3.52 -12.81
C ARG A 142 3.34 2.16 -12.56
N THR A 143 3.65 1.84 -11.30
CA THR A 143 4.17 0.52 -10.92
C THR A 143 3.18 -0.57 -11.30
N MET A 144 1.91 -0.45 -10.91
CA MET A 144 0.85 -1.40 -11.27
C MET A 144 0.82 -1.66 -12.79
N ARG A 145 0.71 -0.60 -13.61
CA ARG A 145 0.67 -0.74 -15.08
C ARG A 145 1.93 -1.35 -15.67
N ARG A 146 3.10 -1.05 -15.09
CA ARG A 146 4.39 -1.55 -15.59
C ARG A 146 4.53 -3.05 -15.38
N ILE A 147 4.01 -3.60 -14.28
CA ILE A 147 4.19 -5.01 -13.94
C ILE A 147 3.00 -5.89 -14.35
N ASP A 148 1.84 -5.31 -14.70
CA ASP A 148 0.58 -6.04 -14.90
C ASP A 148 0.69 -7.17 -15.91
N ASP A 149 1.24 -6.90 -17.11
CA ASP A 149 1.42 -7.93 -18.15
C ASP A 149 2.30 -9.09 -17.68
N ALA A 150 3.39 -8.81 -16.96
CA ALA A 150 4.28 -9.84 -16.45
C ALA A 150 3.60 -10.67 -15.37
N LYS A 151 2.82 -10.04 -14.50
CA LYS A 151 2.04 -10.70 -13.45
C LYS A 151 0.88 -11.52 -14.04
N GLU A 152 0.23 -11.03 -15.10
CA GLU A 152 -0.76 -11.79 -15.87
C GLU A 152 -0.16 -13.10 -16.42
N ILE A 153 1.00 -13.01 -17.09
CA ILE A 153 1.72 -14.19 -17.64
C ILE A 153 2.11 -15.15 -16.51
N GLN A 154 2.53 -14.63 -15.36
CA GLN A 154 2.97 -15.43 -14.21
C GLN A 154 1.81 -16.15 -13.54
N TRP A 155 0.72 -15.44 -13.25
CA TRP A 155 -0.29 -15.89 -12.29
C TRP A 155 -1.57 -16.46 -12.94
N ARG A 156 -1.96 -16.01 -14.14
CA ARG A 156 -3.12 -16.58 -14.84
C ARG A 156 -3.04 -18.11 -15.02
N PRO A 157 -1.88 -18.73 -15.37
CA PRO A 157 -1.78 -20.18 -15.43
C PRO A 157 -1.99 -20.88 -14.07
N VAL A 158 -1.69 -20.20 -12.98
CA VAL A 158 -1.83 -20.73 -11.61
C VAL A 158 -3.28 -20.62 -11.12
N PHE A 159 -3.90 -19.46 -11.32
CA PHE A 159 -5.24 -19.16 -10.77
C PHE A 159 -6.39 -19.42 -11.76
N GLY A 160 -6.12 -19.53 -13.07
CA GLY A 160 -7.16 -19.80 -14.07
C GLY A 160 -8.28 -18.76 -14.05
N GLU A 161 -9.52 -19.22 -13.85
CA GLU A 161 -10.72 -18.36 -13.78
C GLU A 161 -10.79 -17.52 -12.48
N GLU A 162 -10.02 -17.86 -11.46
CA GLU A 162 -9.87 -17.05 -10.24
C GLU A 162 -8.99 -15.80 -10.46
N TRP A 163 -8.20 -15.75 -11.54
CA TRP A 163 -7.49 -14.54 -11.92
C TRP A 163 -8.46 -13.58 -12.62
N PRO A 164 -8.74 -12.38 -12.06
CA PRO A 164 -9.69 -11.45 -12.64
C PRO A 164 -9.38 -11.08 -14.09
N LYS A 165 -10.43 -11.02 -14.92
CA LYS A 165 -10.28 -10.70 -16.36
C LYS A 165 -10.12 -9.21 -16.62
N GLU A 166 -10.78 -8.40 -15.81
CA GLU A 166 -10.71 -6.93 -15.90
C GLU A 166 -9.69 -6.40 -14.91
N ARG A 167 -8.83 -5.51 -15.40
CA ARG A 167 -7.89 -4.75 -14.57
C ARG A 167 -8.47 -3.36 -14.32
N VAL A 168 -8.57 -3.00 -13.07
CA VAL A 168 -8.96 -1.66 -12.65
C VAL A 168 -7.78 -1.01 -11.97
N PHE A 169 -7.29 0.07 -12.57
CA PHE A 169 -6.18 0.86 -12.04
C PHE A 169 -6.71 2.12 -11.35
N PRO A 170 -5.91 2.76 -10.49
CA PRO A 170 -6.28 4.03 -9.88
C PRO A 170 -6.72 5.06 -10.91
N ASP A 171 -7.85 5.72 -10.63
CA ASP A 171 -8.46 6.78 -11.43
C ASP A 171 -8.56 8.11 -10.68
N LEU A 172 -8.24 8.12 -9.37
CA LEU A 172 -8.06 9.31 -8.55
C LEU A 172 -6.65 9.33 -7.97
N PHE A 173 -5.89 10.38 -8.30
CA PHE A 173 -4.50 10.51 -7.85
C PHE A 173 -4.37 11.51 -6.72
N VAL A 174 -3.68 11.08 -5.67
CA VAL A 174 -3.25 11.89 -4.53
C VAL A 174 -1.73 12.07 -4.57
N ILE A 175 -1.23 13.08 -3.88
CA ILE A 175 0.20 13.29 -3.65
C ILE A 175 0.55 13.06 -2.19
N ASP A 176 1.82 12.91 -1.92
CA ASP A 176 2.36 12.78 -0.56
C ASP A 176 1.76 13.82 0.38
N ARG A 177 1.25 13.38 1.53
CA ARG A 177 0.58 14.15 2.59
C ARG A 177 -0.80 14.72 2.25
N ASP A 178 -1.39 14.37 1.11
CA ASP A 178 -2.81 14.68 0.87
C ASP A 178 -3.69 13.97 1.91
N THR A 179 -4.78 14.63 2.29
CA THR A 179 -5.78 14.09 3.22
C THR A 179 -7.14 14.07 2.53
N LEU A 180 -7.76 12.90 2.51
CA LEU A 180 -9.15 12.70 2.08
C LEU A 180 -10.04 12.64 3.32
N LEU A 181 -11.25 13.18 3.21
CA LEU A 181 -12.24 13.12 4.29
C LEU A 181 -13.43 12.26 3.87
N PHE A 182 -13.75 11.26 4.69
CA PHE A 182 -14.96 10.46 4.54
C PHE A 182 -15.77 10.55 5.83
N ASP A 183 -16.93 11.17 5.76
CA ASP A 183 -17.81 11.43 6.92
C ASP A 183 -17.04 12.08 8.09
N GLY A 184 -16.18 13.06 7.80
CA GLY A 184 -15.37 13.75 8.80
C GLY A 184 -14.09 13.00 9.26
N VAL A 185 -13.93 11.73 8.94
CA VAL A 185 -12.73 10.94 9.28
C VAL A 185 -11.62 11.23 8.26
N PRO A 186 -10.43 11.71 8.68
CA PRO A 186 -9.31 11.97 7.80
C PRO A 186 -8.54 10.69 7.44
N PHE A 187 -8.20 10.58 6.15
CA PHE A 187 -7.34 9.56 5.56
C PHE A 187 -6.15 10.26 4.91
N THR A 188 -4.99 10.19 5.52
CA THR A 188 -3.78 10.88 5.06
C THR A 188 -2.82 9.89 4.43
N VAL A 189 -2.32 10.20 3.23
CA VAL A 189 -1.34 9.38 2.51
C VAL A 189 0.08 9.87 2.77
N ARG A 190 1.02 8.93 2.86
CA ARG A 190 2.46 9.18 2.90
C ARG A 190 3.17 8.25 1.92
N GLU A 191 3.92 8.78 0.97
CA GLU A 191 4.84 7.98 0.17
C GLU A 191 6.06 7.58 1.01
N LEU A 192 6.31 6.28 1.14
CA LEU A 192 7.47 5.76 1.88
C LEU A 192 8.67 5.55 0.96
N GLY A 193 8.45 5.53 -0.36
CA GLY A 193 9.47 5.21 -1.37
C GLY A 193 9.57 3.72 -1.66
N PRO A 194 10.68 3.27 -2.27
CA PRO A 194 10.91 1.85 -2.48
C PRO A 194 11.06 1.11 -1.15
N GLY A 195 10.40 -0.02 -1.05
CA GLY A 195 10.43 -0.86 0.13
C GLY A 195 10.24 -2.31 -0.28
N GLU A 196 9.09 -2.90 0.02
CA GLU A 196 8.73 -4.21 -0.49
C GLU A 196 8.50 -4.15 -2.00
N SER A 197 7.88 -3.07 -2.47
CA SER A 197 7.71 -2.75 -3.89
C SER A 197 8.55 -1.54 -4.31
N SER A 198 8.45 -1.12 -5.57
CA SER A 198 9.16 0.07 -6.05
C SER A 198 8.56 1.40 -5.56
N CYS A 199 7.35 1.37 -4.95
CA CYS A 199 6.72 2.51 -4.30
C CYS A 199 5.62 2.03 -3.36
N ASP A 200 5.80 2.25 -2.08
CA ASP A 200 4.87 1.85 -1.02
C ASP A 200 4.28 3.08 -0.33
N LEU A 201 3.00 2.97 0.03
CA LEU A 201 2.24 4.02 0.71
C LEU A 201 1.85 3.59 2.12
N LEU A 202 1.86 4.57 3.01
CA LEU A 202 1.19 4.50 4.29
C LEU A 202 -0.12 5.28 4.22
N TRP A 203 -1.22 4.67 4.60
CA TRP A 203 -2.48 5.36 4.86
C TRP A 203 -2.70 5.48 6.36
N THR A 204 -2.77 6.70 6.87
CA THR A 204 -3.10 6.97 8.28
C THR A 204 -4.54 7.43 8.37
N VAL A 205 -5.32 6.87 9.28
CA VAL A 205 -6.75 7.12 9.44
C VAL A 205 -7.05 7.58 10.86
N GLY A 206 -7.88 8.60 10.98
CA GLY A 206 -8.33 9.15 12.25
C GLY A 206 -7.56 10.41 12.69
N GLY A 207 -8.03 10.99 13.77
CA GLY A 207 -7.47 12.17 14.40
C GLY A 207 -6.48 11.85 15.54
N PRO A 208 -6.78 12.20 16.80
CA PRO A 208 -5.90 11.90 17.95
C PRO A 208 -5.69 10.41 18.19
N SER A 209 -6.75 9.58 18.11
CA SER A 209 -6.63 8.11 18.01
C SER A 209 -6.54 7.72 16.56
N ARG A 210 -5.38 7.25 16.14
CA ARG A 210 -5.07 6.93 14.74
C ARG A 210 -4.70 5.47 14.57
N VAL A 211 -5.06 4.96 13.40
CA VAL A 211 -4.55 3.69 12.89
C VAL A 211 -3.80 3.92 11.58
N ALA A 212 -2.98 2.98 11.17
CA ALA A 212 -2.23 3.09 9.93
C ALA A 212 -2.19 1.76 9.17
N PHE A 213 -2.21 1.84 7.84
CA PHE A 213 -2.15 0.73 6.90
C PHE A 213 -0.87 0.89 6.09
N ALA A 214 0.09 0.00 6.31
CA ALA A 214 1.43 0.10 5.71
C ALA A 214 1.64 -0.85 4.52
N GLY A 215 0.60 -1.58 4.08
CA GLY A 215 0.78 -2.63 3.08
C GLY A 215 1.90 -3.58 3.49
N ASP A 216 2.77 -3.89 2.56
CA ASP A 216 3.84 -4.87 2.72
C ASP A 216 5.17 -4.30 3.22
N VAL A 217 5.19 -3.02 3.59
CA VAL A 217 6.37 -2.45 4.28
C VAL A 217 6.60 -3.12 5.63
N VAL A 218 5.54 -3.69 6.24
CA VAL A 218 5.62 -4.55 7.41
C VAL A 218 4.82 -5.83 7.20
N PHE A 219 5.36 -6.95 7.68
CA PHE A 219 4.73 -8.27 7.70
C PHE A 219 4.49 -8.69 9.14
N GLY A 220 3.27 -9.10 9.44
CA GLY A 220 2.86 -9.45 10.78
C GLY A 220 3.15 -10.92 11.13
N ARG A 221 4.36 -11.25 11.53
CA ARG A 221 4.78 -12.60 11.99
C ARG A 221 4.66 -13.68 10.90
N VAL A 222 4.77 -13.30 9.65
CA VAL A 222 4.88 -14.17 8.48
C VAL A 222 6.14 -13.83 7.70
N HIS A 223 6.60 -14.72 6.80
CA HIS A 223 7.81 -14.46 6.02
C HIS A 223 7.56 -13.42 4.94
N SER A 224 8.47 -12.45 4.83
CA SER A 224 8.34 -11.32 3.91
C SER A 224 8.78 -11.67 2.50
N PHE A 225 8.12 -11.06 1.50
CA PHE A 225 8.48 -11.16 0.09
C PHE A 225 9.60 -10.16 -0.24
N MET A 226 10.69 -10.60 -0.90
CA MET A 226 11.86 -9.78 -1.20
C MET A 226 12.31 -9.89 -2.65
N ASN A 227 11.43 -10.34 -3.54
CA ASN A 227 11.81 -10.62 -4.92
C ASN A 227 12.03 -9.36 -5.77
N ASP A 228 11.60 -8.19 -5.31
CA ASP A 228 11.81 -6.92 -5.99
C ASP A 228 13.22 -6.34 -5.71
N GLY A 229 13.93 -6.82 -4.68
CA GLY A 229 15.33 -6.51 -4.47
C GLY A 229 15.61 -5.10 -3.95
N HIS A 230 14.69 -4.50 -3.22
CA HIS A 230 14.80 -3.14 -2.65
C HIS A 230 15.16 -3.14 -1.16
N THR A 231 15.81 -4.18 -0.64
CA THR A 231 15.94 -4.36 0.80
C THR A 231 16.76 -3.29 1.51
N SER A 232 17.66 -2.60 0.82
CA SER A 232 18.38 -1.44 1.35
C SER A 232 17.47 -0.21 1.48
N ASP A 233 16.70 0.07 0.43
CA ASP A 233 15.74 1.16 0.42
C ASP A 233 14.60 0.88 1.40
N TRP A 234 14.19 -0.39 1.54
CA TRP A 234 13.20 -0.81 2.51
C TRP A 234 13.59 -0.48 3.96
N LEU A 235 14.86 -0.69 4.32
CA LEU A 235 15.35 -0.25 5.64
C LEU A 235 15.21 1.27 5.82
N ALA A 236 15.48 2.06 4.78
CA ALA A 236 15.27 3.52 4.82
C ALA A 236 13.78 3.89 4.88
N SER A 237 12.90 3.16 4.17
CA SER A 237 11.44 3.34 4.24
C SER A 237 10.89 3.00 5.62
N LEU A 238 11.46 2.02 6.34
CA LEU A 238 11.13 1.78 7.75
C LEU A 238 11.52 2.95 8.66
N ASP A 239 12.62 3.66 8.37
CA ASP A 239 13.01 4.87 9.12
C ASP A 239 12.05 6.05 8.87
N ILE A 240 11.45 6.13 7.68
CA ILE A 240 10.41 7.10 7.36
C ILE A 240 9.12 6.71 8.08
N LEU A 241 8.70 5.45 7.96
CA LEU A 241 7.49 4.91 8.59
C LEU A 241 7.51 5.14 10.11
N GLU A 242 8.62 4.85 10.77
CA GLU A 242 8.78 5.03 12.22
C GLU A 242 8.48 6.46 12.68
N LYS A 243 8.87 7.47 11.89
CA LYS A 243 8.62 8.88 12.19
C LYS A 243 7.15 9.29 12.01
N GLU A 244 6.44 8.64 11.10
CA GLU A 244 5.03 8.94 10.80
C GLU A 244 4.06 8.28 11.80
N LEU A 245 4.50 7.28 12.57
CA LEU A 245 3.63 6.49 13.47
C LEU A 245 3.46 7.07 14.87
N ASN A 246 3.94 8.27 15.13
CA ASN A 246 3.71 8.90 16.43
C ASN A 246 2.19 9.14 16.66
N GLY A 247 1.65 8.58 17.75
CA GLY A 247 0.22 8.62 18.05
C GLY A 247 -0.65 7.64 17.28
N VAL A 248 -0.06 6.70 16.52
CA VAL A 248 -0.75 5.57 15.92
C VAL A 248 -0.87 4.44 16.92
N GLU A 249 -2.07 3.92 17.11
CA GLU A 249 -2.37 2.86 18.10
C GLU A 249 -2.13 1.47 17.52
N ILE A 250 -2.57 1.26 16.26
CA ILE A 250 -2.48 -0.02 15.56
C ILE A 250 -1.89 0.21 14.18
N LEU A 251 -0.90 -0.60 13.82
CA LEU A 251 -0.36 -0.73 12.46
C LEU A 251 -0.93 -2.00 11.83
N TYR A 252 -1.60 -1.83 10.70
CA TYR A 252 -2.17 -2.89 9.89
C TYR A 252 -1.20 -3.27 8.78
N ALA A 253 -0.79 -4.54 8.75
CA ALA A 253 0.12 -5.11 7.77
C ALA A 253 -0.64 -5.69 6.58
N GLY A 254 -0.04 -5.68 5.37
CA GLY A 254 -0.60 -6.31 4.19
C GLY A 254 -0.72 -7.84 4.30
N HIS A 255 0.12 -8.47 5.12
CA HIS A 255 0.07 -9.90 5.42
C HIS A 255 0.28 -10.18 6.91
N GLY A 256 -0.44 -11.17 7.43
CA GLY A 256 -0.30 -11.64 8.81
C GLY A 256 -0.97 -10.74 9.84
N ASP A 257 -0.42 -10.72 11.05
CA ASP A 257 -1.02 -10.04 12.20
C ASP A 257 -0.82 -8.54 12.15
N SER A 258 -1.82 -7.79 12.57
CA SER A 258 -1.70 -6.36 12.88
C SER A 258 -1.29 -6.16 14.34
N GLY A 259 -0.70 -5.01 14.68
CA GLY A 259 -0.19 -4.86 16.04
C GLY A 259 0.35 -3.47 16.39
N ARG A 260 1.17 -3.44 17.42
CA ARG A 260 1.80 -2.21 17.90
C ARG A 260 2.84 -1.72 16.90
N PRO A 261 2.76 -0.45 16.47
CA PRO A 261 3.57 0.06 15.37
C PRO A 261 5.07 -0.16 15.53
N PHE A 262 5.65 0.26 16.64
CA PHE A 262 7.10 0.20 16.84
C PHE A 262 7.62 -1.23 17.02
N GLU A 263 6.82 -2.14 17.61
CA GLU A 263 7.16 -3.56 17.73
C GLU A 263 7.23 -4.21 16.33
N MET A 264 6.24 -3.93 15.47
CA MET A 264 6.20 -4.45 14.09
C MET A 264 7.35 -3.93 13.23
N ILE A 265 7.70 -2.64 13.33
CA ILE A 265 8.86 -2.06 12.62
C ILE A 265 10.16 -2.73 13.07
N ASP A 266 10.35 -2.90 14.37
CA ASP A 266 11.55 -3.54 14.91
C ASP A 266 11.67 -5.00 14.47
N GLU A 267 10.56 -5.75 14.44
CA GLU A 267 10.51 -7.13 13.96
C GLU A 267 10.87 -7.18 12.47
N GLN A 268 10.26 -6.32 11.65
CA GLN A 268 10.54 -6.24 10.22
C GLN A 268 12.00 -5.85 9.96
N ARG A 269 12.53 -4.87 10.66
CA ARG A 269 13.93 -4.43 10.54
C ARG A 269 14.90 -5.57 10.88
N ARG A 270 14.68 -6.28 12.00
CA ARG A 270 15.49 -7.45 12.37
C ARG A 270 15.40 -8.55 11.33
N TYR A 271 14.20 -8.82 10.80
CA TYR A 271 13.99 -9.82 9.76
C TYR A 271 14.79 -9.47 8.49
N LEU A 272 14.69 -8.25 7.97
CA LEU A 272 15.43 -7.77 6.80
C LEU A 272 16.95 -7.88 6.99
N LEU A 273 17.46 -7.39 8.12
CA LEU A 273 18.90 -7.44 8.43
C LEU A 273 19.40 -8.88 8.53
N HIS A 274 18.63 -9.78 9.15
CA HIS A 274 18.98 -11.18 9.25
C HIS A 274 18.98 -11.86 7.88
N TYR A 275 17.93 -11.64 7.07
CA TYR A 275 17.82 -12.18 5.72
C TYR A 275 18.99 -11.74 4.84
N ARG A 276 19.29 -10.44 4.75
CA ARG A 276 20.42 -9.87 4.01
C ARG A 276 21.75 -10.48 4.45
N LYS A 277 21.96 -10.62 5.74
CA LYS A 277 23.16 -11.27 6.31
C LYS A 277 23.29 -12.73 5.85
N MET A 278 22.21 -13.48 5.90
CA MET A 278 22.22 -14.90 5.51
C MET A 278 22.42 -15.05 3.99
N VAL A 279 21.73 -14.25 3.17
CA VAL A 279 21.93 -14.24 1.72
C VAL A 279 23.39 -13.89 1.38
N GLY A 280 23.96 -12.83 1.95
CA GLY A 280 25.35 -12.45 1.71
C GLY A 280 26.36 -13.55 2.08
N LYS A 281 26.11 -14.26 3.18
CA LYS A 281 26.93 -15.41 3.59
C LYS A 281 26.83 -16.61 2.61
N LEU A 282 25.63 -16.89 2.13
CA LEU A 282 25.34 -18.06 1.28
C LEU A 282 25.69 -17.80 -0.19
N ALA A 283 25.48 -16.58 -0.69
CA ALA A 283 25.79 -16.19 -2.06
C ALA A 283 27.31 -16.09 -2.33
N LYS A 284 28.14 -15.84 -1.29
CA LYS A 284 29.62 -15.74 -1.40
C LYS A 284 30.11 -14.76 -2.48
N GLY A 285 29.35 -13.70 -2.72
CA GLY A 285 29.63 -12.70 -3.74
C GLY A 285 29.01 -12.98 -5.10
N GLU A 286 28.28 -14.08 -5.29
CA GLU A 286 27.49 -14.34 -6.48
C GLU A 286 26.17 -13.58 -6.46
N THR A 287 25.50 -13.44 -7.63
CA THR A 287 24.19 -12.78 -7.79
C THR A 287 23.00 -13.70 -7.58
N SER A 288 23.24 -14.97 -7.25
CA SER A 288 22.21 -15.99 -7.02
C SER A 288 22.67 -17.04 -6.04
N LEU A 289 21.70 -17.79 -5.49
CA LEU A 289 21.93 -18.92 -4.60
C LEU A 289 21.59 -20.23 -5.33
N ASP A 290 22.43 -21.24 -5.18
CA ASP A 290 22.09 -22.59 -5.63
C ASP A 290 20.96 -23.21 -4.76
N VAL A 291 20.47 -24.37 -5.18
CA VAL A 291 19.34 -25.05 -4.53
C VAL A 291 19.62 -25.36 -3.06
N GLU A 292 20.85 -25.77 -2.74
CA GLU A 292 21.21 -26.13 -1.35
C GLU A 292 21.38 -24.88 -0.48
N ALA A 293 21.94 -23.82 -1.00
CA ALA A 293 22.02 -22.53 -0.34
C ALA A 293 20.62 -21.95 -0.06
N LYS A 294 19.66 -22.06 -1.00
CA LYS A 294 18.26 -21.66 -0.78
C LYS A 294 17.59 -22.49 0.33
N LYS A 295 17.80 -23.79 0.40
CA LYS A 295 17.32 -24.63 1.51
C LYS A 295 17.92 -24.21 2.86
N ASN A 296 19.20 -23.88 2.88
CA ASN A 296 19.88 -23.41 4.09
C ASN A 296 19.35 -22.02 4.52
N LEU A 297 19.04 -21.15 3.56
CA LEU A 297 18.39 -19.85 3.83
C LEU A 297 17.01 -20.06 4.47
N VAL A 298 16.17 -20.92 3.88
CA VAL A 298 14.83 -21.25 4.43
C VAL A 298 14.96 -21.75 5.87
N ARG A 299 15.88 -22.68 6.15
CA ARG A 299 16.10 -23.20 7.51
C ARG A 299 16.49 -22.07 8.47
N ALA A 300 17.45 -21.24 8.10
CA ALA A 300 17.92 -20.14 8.94
C ALA A 300 16.84 -19.10 9.23
N MET A 301 15.99 -18.79 8.23
CA MET A 301 14.89 -17.84 8.42
C MET A 301 13.77 -18.42 9.28
N LYS A 302 13.49 -19.73 9.18
CA LYS A 302 12.54 -20.41 10.08
C LYS A 302 13.07 -20.56 11.52
N GLU A 303 14.38 -20.61 11.72
CA GLU A 303 14.97 -20.52 13.06
C GLU A 303 14.84 -19.11 13.64
N HIS A 304 14.92 -18.06 12.77
CA HIS A 304 14.76 -16.67 13.18
C HIS A 304 13.30 -16.30 13.47
N LEU A 305 12.38 -16.72 12.60
CA LEU A 305 10.93 -16.55 12.73
C LEU A 305 10.26 -17.92 12.57
N PRO A 306 9.89 -18.59 13.69
CA PRO A 306 9.37 -19.96 13.66
C PRO A 306 7.89 -20.00 13.22
N THR A 307 7.66 -19.84 11.92
CA THR A 307 6.36 -19.96 11.25
C THR A 307 6.51 -20.69 9.91
N GLU A 308 5.44 -21.31 9.45
CA GLU A 308 5.32 -21.87 8.09
C GLU A 308 4.64 -20.88 7.13
N ALA A 309 4.04 -19.81 7.67
CA ALA A 309 3.29 -18.85 6.90
C ALA A 309 4.18 -18.09 5.92
N LEU A 310 3.88 -18.22 4.64
CA LEU A 310 4.60 -17.60 3.51
C LEU A 310 6.07 -18.06 3.38
N GLU A 311 6.42 -19.26 3.87
CA GLU A 311 7.78 -19.84 3.74
C GLU A 311 8.32 -19.78 2.31
N VAL A 312 7.46 -19.92 1.31
CA VAL A 312 7.80 -19.86 -0.12
C VAL A 312 8.50 -18.54 -0.50
N PHE A 313 8.20 -17.44 0.17
CA PHE A 313 8.80 -16.13 -0.09
C PHE A 313 10.28 -16.07 0.26
N ILE A 314 10.74 -16.89 1.22
CA ILE A 314 12.15 -16.91 1.62
C ILE A 314 13.05 -17.29 0.43
N ALA A 315 12.75 -18.38 -0.25
CA ALA A 315 13.56 -18.83 -1.39
C ALA A 315 13.35 -17.95 -2.64
N ALA A 316 12.15 -17.38 -2.82
CA ALA A 316 11.81 -16.56 -3.97
C ALA A 316 12.64 -15.28 -4.04
N GLY A 317 12.86 -14.58 -2.92
CA GLY A 317 13.61 -13.33 -2.87
C GLY A 317 15.14 -13.48 -2.87
N ALA A 318 15.67 -14.70 -2.72
CA ALA A 318 17.09 -14.95 -2.47
C ALA A 318 18.02 -14.36 -3.55
N ASP A 319 17.70 -14.55 -4.82
CA ASP A 319 18.55 -14.13 -5.93
C ASP A 319 18.48 -12.61 -6.16
N ALA A 320 17.31 -12.00 -5.94
CA ALA A 320 17.16 -10.55 -6.03
C ALA A 320 18.00 -9.85 -4.96
N VAL A 321 17.97 -10.33 -3.71
CA VAL A 321 18.78 -9.79 -2.62
C VAL A 321 20.27 -10.08 -2.80
N ALA A 322 20.66 -11.24 -3.33
CA ALA A 322 22.05 -11.52 -3.67
C ALA A 322 22.58 -10.54 -4.73
N SER A 323 21.79 -10.27 -5.77
CA SER A 323 22.13 -9.30 -6.82
C SER A 323 22.26 -7.88 -6.28
N GLU A 324 21.35 -7.46 -5.39
CA GLU A 324 21.40 -6.15 -4.71
C GLU A 324 22.69 -6.00 -3.89
N LEU A 325 23.03 -7.00 -3.07
CA LEU A 325 24.23 -7.00 -2.22
C LEU A 325 25.51 -6.95 -3.05
N ARG A 326 25.55 -7.67 -4.18
CA ARG A 326 26.68 -7.65 -5.10
C ARG A 326 26.87 -6.27 -5.73
N ALA A 327 25.80 -5.65 -6.23
CA ALA A 327 25.86 -4.32 -6.83
C ALA A 327 26.37 -3.25 -5.84
N ALA A 328 25.94 -3.33 -4.58
CA ALA A 328 26.40 -2.43 -3.52
C ALA A 328 27.90 -2.59 -3.22
N SER A 329 28.41 -3.84 -3.24
CA SER A 329 29.84 -4.14 -3.05
C SER A 329 30.70 -3.58 -4.20
N ASP A 330 30.27 -3.75 -5.44
CA ASP A 330 30.97 -3.25 -6.62
C ASP A 330 31.04 -1.73 -6.64
N SER A 331 29.95 -1.03 -6.29
CA SER A 331 29.87 0.42 -6.20
C SER A 331 30.85 0.97 -5.14
N SER A 332 30.93 0.31 -3.98
CA SER A 332 31.85 0.69 -2.90
C SER A 332 33.33 0.53 -3.32
N THR A 333 33.63 -0.52 -4.09
CA THR A 333 34.99 -0.79 -4.58
C THR A 333 35.44 0.25 -5.62
N VAL A 334 34.54 0.71 -6.48
CA VAL A 334 34.79 1.77 -7.48
C VAL A 334 35.05 3.11 -6.81
N ALA A 335 34.26 3.46 -5.77
CA ALA A 335 34.44 4.71 -5.03
C ALA A 335 35.80 4.79 -4.35
N ILE A 336 36.31 3.71 -3.77
CA ILE A 336 37.63 3.65 -3.12
C ILE A 336 38.76 3.78 -4.17
N ARG A 337 38.63 3.20 -5.35
CA ARG A 337 39.64 3.30 -6.42
C ARG A 337 39.66 4.64 -7.11
N GLY A 338 38.58 5.42 -7.09
CA GLY A 338 38.53 6.77 -7.64
C GLY A 338 39.08 7.85 -6.72
N MET A 339 39.41 7.51 -5.46
CA MET A 339 40.01 8.41 -4.45
C MET A 339 41.51 8.17 -4.25
N ALA A 340 42.12 7.17 -4.89
CA ALA A 340 43.53 6.87 -4.88
C ALA A 340 44.23 7.32 -6.18
#